data_468d404688354c984a9221dd60a26448
#
_entry.id   468d404688354c984a9221dd60a26448
#
_cell.length_a   1.000
_cell.length_b   1.000
_cell.length_c   1.000
_cell.angle_alpha   90.00
_cell.angle_beta   90.00
_cell.angle_gamma   90.00
#
_symmetry.space_group_name_H-M   'P 1'
#
loop_
_entity.id
_entity.type
_entity.pdbx_description
1 polymer ?
#
loop_
_entity_poly.entity_id
_entity_poly.type
_entity_poly.pdbx_seq_one_letter_code
_entity_poly.pdbx_strand_id
1 'polypeptide(L)' 'MNRNEVVEKLTMVFHEVFNDNTIELHDDMSAEDVENWDSLTHMMMITKVEKVFNIRFKLKELNKLKCVGDLCDIIVEKLG' A
#
# COMPACT_ATOMS: atom_id res chain seq x y z
N MET A 1 5.51 10.06 11.39
CA MET A 1 6.00 9.83 10.02
C MET A 1 5.15 10.63 9.06
N ASN A 2 5.76 11.40 8.17
CA ASN A 2 5.00 12.20 7.21
C ASN A 2 4.63 11.38 5.97
N ARG A 3 3.77 11.95 5.11
CA ARG A 3 3.27 11.25 3.94
C ARG A 3 4.38 10.83 2.97
N ASN A 4 5.40 11.68 2.81
CA ASN A 4 6.52 11.36 1.92
C ASN A 4 7.29 10.13 2.38
N GLU A 5 7.51 10.00 3.68
CA GLU A 5 8.17 8.82 4.24
C GLU A 5 7.30 7.57 4.07
N VAL A 6 5.98 7.72 4.23
CA VAL A 6 5.04 6.62 4.00
C VAL A 6 5.13 6.16 2.55
N VAL A 7 5.11 7.10 1.60
CA VAL A 7 5.19 6.78 0.18
C VAL A 7 6.51 6.09 -0.15
N GLU A 8 7.63 6.54 0.40
CA GLU A 8 8.92 5.90 0.17
C GLU A 8 8.93 4.44 0.63
N LYS A 9 8.45 4.19 1.84
CA LYS A 9 8.41 2.82 2.38
C LYS A 9 7.41 1.97 1.63
N LEU A 10 6.27 2.53 1.28
CA LEU A 10 5.25 1.83 0.51
C LEU A 10 5.75 1.45 -0.87
N THR A 11 6.54 2.33 -1.50
CA THR A 11 7.18 2.04 -2.79
C THR A 11 8.06 0.79 -2.69
N MET A 12 8.83 0.68 -1.63
CA MET A 12 9.68 -0.49 -1.40
C MET A 12 8.84 -1.76 -1.22
N VAL A 13 7.72 -1.65 -0.51
CA VAL A 13 6.80 -2.78 -0.34
C VAL A 13 6.25 -3.23 -1.69
N PHE A 14 5.83 -2.29 -2.52
CA PHE A 14 5.31 -2.60 -3.86
C PHE A 14 6.37 -3.26 -4.74
N HIS A 15 7.60 -2.74 -4.74
CA HIS A 15 8.70 -3.34 -5.52
C HIS A 15 8.93 -4.79 -5.10
N GLU A 16 8.88 -5.05 -3.83
CA GLU A 16 9.13 -6.39 -3.29
C GLU A 16 7.99 -7.35 -3.57
N VAL A 17 6.76 -6.92 -3.29
CA VAL A 17 5.57 -7.78 -3.46
C VAL A 17 5.31 -8.11 -4.92
N PHE A 18 5.45 -7.13 -5.80
CA PHE A 18 5.19 -7.30 -7.23
C PHE A 18 6.44 -7.65 -8.03
N ASN A 19 7.60 -7.70 -7.36
CA ASN A 19 8.89 -8.01 -7.98
C ASN A 19 9.16 -7.13 -9.21
N ASP A 20 8.91 -5.83 -9.06
CA ASP A 20 9.05 -4.85 -10.13
C ASP A 20 9.55 -3.53 -9.57
N ASN A 21 10.84 -3.24 -9.80
CA ASN A 21 11.49 -2.04 -9.29
C ASN A 21 11.19 -0.79 -10.12
N THR A 22 10.39 -0.92 -11.18
CA THR A 22 10.01 0.21 -12.02
C THR A 22 8.72 0.88 -11.57
N ILE A 23 8.00 0.28 -10.61
CA ILE A 23 6.73 0.84 -10.12
C ILE A 23 6.98 2.17 -9.42
N GLU A 24 6.26 3.21 -9.85
CA GLU A 24 6.23 4.51 -9.20
C GLU A 24 4.81 4.74 -8.69
N LEU A 25 4.68 5.03 -7.40
CA LEU A 25 3.37 5.21 -6.79
C LEU A 25 2.80 6.60 -7.04
N HIS A 26 1.51 6.67 -7.30
CA HIS A 26 0.75 7.93 -7.36
C HIS A 26 -0.63 7.70 -6.75
N ASP A 27 -1.27 8.78 -6.32
CA ASP A 27 -2.48 8.69 -5.49
C ASP A 27 -3.64 7.95 -6.16
N ASP A 28 -3.84 8.14 -7.44
CA ASP A 28 -4.94 7.51 -8.18
C ASP A 28 -4.60 6.13 -8.74
N MET A 29 -3.42 5.61 -8.42
CA MET A 29 -2.98 4.29 -8.86
C MET A 29 -3.84 3.19 -8.21
N SER A 30 -4.31 2.26 -9.03
CA SER A 30 -5.15 1.15 -8.57
C SER A 30 -4.66 -0.18 -9.14
N ALA A 31 -5.36 -1.26 -8.80
CA ALA A 31 -5.02 -2.59 -9.28
C ALA A 31 -5.04 -2.70 -10.80
N GLU A 32 -5.78 -1.82 -11.48
CA GLU A 32 -5.83 -1.81 -12.94
C GLU A 32 -4.53 -1.29 -13.55
N ASP A 33 -3.77 -0.50 -12.80
CA ASP A 33 -2.54 0.13 -13.27
C ASP A 33 -1.30 -0.73 -13.06
N VAL A 34 -1.40 -1.76 -12.25
CA VAL A 34 -0.25 -2.62 -11.90
C VAL A 34 -0.54 -4.05 -12.33
N GLU A 35 0.31 -4.54 -13.23
CA GLU A 35 0.24 -5.94 -13.63
C GLU A 35 0.49 -6.82 -12.40
N ASN A 36 -0.19 -7.91 -12.28
CA ASN A 36 -0.09 -8.86 -11.17
C ASN A 36 -0.70 -8.38 -9.84
N TRP A 37 -1.36 -7.24 -9.81
CA TRP A 37 -2.06 -6.80 -8.61
C TRP A 37 -3.46 -7.42 -8.60
N ASP A 38 -3.58 -8.56 -7.96
CA ASP A 38 -4.84 -9.30 -7.81
C ASP A 38 -5.17 -9.48 -6.32
N SER A 39 -6.17 -10.29 -6.03
CA SER A 39 -6.61 -10.52 -4.64
C SER A 39 -5.50 -11.11 -3.77
N LEU A 40 -4.70 -12.01 -4.32
CA LEU A 40 -3.63 -12.66 -3.58
C LEU A 40 -2.49 -11.69 -3.29
N THR A 41 -1.99 -10.99 -4.31
CA THR A 41 -0.90 -10.04 -4.14
C THR A 41 -1.33 -8.85 -3.30
N HIS A 42 -2.60 -8.44 -3.41
CA HIS A 42 -3.14 -7.38 -2.57
C HIS A 42 -3.01 -7.73 -1.09
N MET A 43 -3.41 -8.94 -0.71
CA MET A 43 -3.30 -9.38 0.68
C MET A 43 -1.85 -9.56 1.12
N MET A 44 -0.98 -9.98 0.24
CA MET A 44 0.46 -10.04 0.52
C MET A 44 1.01 -8.65 0.79
N MET A 45 0.61 -7.67 -0.01
CA MET A 45 1.01 -6.27 0.16
C MET A 45 0.51 -5.73 1.49
N ILE A 46 -0.77 -5.96 1.83
CA ILE A 46 -1.36 -5.52 3.10
C ILE A 46 -0.59 -6.11 4.28
N THR A 47 -0.29 -7.40 4.25
CA THR A 47 0.46 -8.07 5.30
C THR A 47 1.85 -7.45 5.47
N LYS A 48 2.52 -7.17 4.37
CA LYS A 48 3.85 -6.54 4.39
C LYS A 48 3.78 -5.12 4.95
N VAL A 49 2.77 -4.35 4.55
CA VAL A 49 2.55 -3.00 5.06
C VAL A 49 2.35 -3.02 6.57
N GLU A 50 1.54 -3.95 7.07
CA GLU A 50 1.32 -4.06 8.51
C GLU A 50 2.62 -4.32 9.27
N LYS A 51 3.51 -5.11 8.70
CA LYS A 51 4.82 -5.40 9.32
C LYS A 51 5.75 -4.20 9.26
N VAL A 52 5.86 -3.57 8.09
CA VAL A 52 6.78 -2.46 7.86
C VAL A 52 6.42 -1.25 8.71
N PHE A 53 5.14 -0.94 8.80
CA PHE A 53 4.66 0.23 9.54
C PHE A 53 4.23 -0.10 10.98
N ASN A 54 4.21 -1.38 11.35
CA ASN A 54 3.75 -1.84 12.65
C ASN A 54 2.33 -1.37 12.98
N ILE A 55 1.42 -1.60 12.04
CA ILE A 55 0.00 -1.23 12.15
C ILE A 55 -0.88 -2.43 11.83
N ARG A 56 -2.17 -2.29 12.09
CA ARG A 56 -3.18 -3.30 11.75
C ARG A 56 -4.35 -2.65 11.06
N PHE A 57 -4.81 -3.24 9.95
CA PHE A 57 -5.99 -2.79 9.24
C PHE A 57 -7.23 -3.51 9.74
N LYS A 58 -8.32 -2.76 9.88
CA LYS A 58 -9.63 -3.32 10.18
C LYS A 58 -10.31 -3.71 8.87
N LEU A 59 -11.24 -4.66 8.92
CA LEU A 59 -11.93 -5.14 7.72
C LEU A 59 -12.58 -3.99 6.96
N LYS A 60 -13.25 -3.07 7.65
CA LYS A 60 -13.90 -1.94 6.99
C LYS A 60 -12.90 -1.01 6.32
N GLU A 61 -11.68 -0.92 6.85
CA GLU A 61 -10.62 -0.12 6.24
C GLU A 61 -10.13 -0.78 4.96
N LEU A 62 -10.01 -2.10 4.95
CA LEU A 62 -9.62 -2.85 3.75
C LEU A 62 -10.63 -2.65 2.63
N ASN A 63 -11.90 -2.56 2.97
CA ASN A 63 -12.96 -2.36 1.99
C ASN A 63 -12.94 -0.96 1.35
N LYS A 64 -12.25 -0.01 1.97
CA LYS A 64 -12.12 1.36 1.47
C LYS A 64 -10.89 1.54 0.57
N LEU A 65 -10.01 0.55 0.51
CA LEU A 65 -8.76 0.64 -0.25
C LEU A 65 -9.02 0.43 -1.74
N LYS A 66 -9.25 1.52 -2.45
CA LYS A 66 -9.51 1.48 -3.90
C LYS A 66 -8.32 1.92 -4.72
N CYS A 67 -7.42 2.71 -4.12
CA CYS A 67 -6.24 3.23 -4.79
C CYS A 67 -5.12 3.46 -3.78
N VAL A 68 -3.94 3.75 -4.29
CA VAL A 68 -2.76 3.99 -3.44
C VAL A 68 -2.97 5.18 -2.51
N GLY A 69 -3.66 6.23 -2.98
CA GLY A 69 -3.96 7.40 -2.15
C GLY A 69 -4.74 7.02 -0.89
N ASP A 70 -5.76 6.17 -1.03
CA ASP A 70 -6.54 5.69 0.11
C ASP A 70 -5.65 4.93 1.10
N LEU A 71 -4.76 4.10 0.59
CA LEU A 71 -3.84 3.33 1.42
C LEU A 71 -2.90 4.26 2.20
N CYS A 72 -2.33 5.25 1.53
CA CYS A 72 -1.45 6.23 2.16
C CYS A 72 -2.18 7.01 3.26
N ASP A 73 -3.41 7.44 2.98
CA ASP A 73 -4.21 8.20 3.93
C ASP A 73 -4.46 7.40 5.21
N ILE A 74 -4.83 6.13 5.07
CA ILE A 74 -5.08 5.27 6.23
C ILE A 74 -3.80 5.03 7.02
N ILE A 75 -2.69 4.79 6.34
CA ILE A 75 -1.40 4.56 7.02
C ILE A 75 -1.01 5.81 7.81
N VAL A 76 -1.08 6.98 7.20
CA VAL A 76 -0.73 8.25 7.87
C VAL A 76 -1.63 8.46 9.09
N GLU A 77 -2.93 8.20 8.96
CA GLU A 77 -3.87 8.33 10.07
C GLU A 77 -3.51 7.41 11.24
N LYS A 78 -3.16 6.15 10.94
CA LYS A 78 -2.81 5.18 11.99
C LYS A 78 -1.49 5.49 12.68
N LEU A 79 -0.56 6.12 11.98
CA LEU A 79 0.75 6.47 12.53
C LEU A 79 0.74 7.81 13.25
N GLY A 80 -0.20 8.65 12.91
CA GLY A 80 -0.30 9.99 13.46
C GLY A 80 -1.05 10.11 14.71
#